data_7d0d7f1270213585896eb37b10102855
#
_entry.id   7d0d7f1270213585896eb37b10102855
#
_cell.length_a   1.000
_cell.length_b   1.000
_cell.length_c   1.000
_cell.angle_alpha   90.00
_cell.angle_beta   90.00
_cell.angle_gamma   90.00
#
_symmetry.space_group_name_H-M   'P 1'
#
loop_
_entity.id
_entity.type
_entity.pdbx_description
1 polymer ?
#
loop_
_entity_poly.entity_id
_entity_poly.type
_entity_poly.pdbx_seq_one_letter_code
_entity_poly.pdbx_strand_id
1 'polypeptide(L)'
;MNVIFSVLIGAFSMAMLAPNLQSMSFAQAAGGKVFETIDRPSKIDSFSSEGLRPATCLGHLSARNVTFAYPSRPDVRILNDFNLEFPHGQVTALVGQSGSGKSTIISLVERFYDPLE
;
A
#
# COMPACT_ATOMS: atom_id res chain seq x y z
N MET A 1 -40.57 -50.87 -6.68
CA MET A 1 -39.46 -50.38 -7.54
C MET A 1 -39.25 -48.87 -7.41
N ASN A 2 -40.28 -48.02 -7.56
CA ASN A 2 -40.15 -46.56 -7.55
C ASN A 2 -39.57 -45.99 -6.29
N VAL A 3 -39.90 -46.51 -5.11
CA VAL A 3 -39.41 -46.01 -3.80
C VAL A 3 -37.91 -46.18 -3.68
N ILE A 4 -37.37 -47.31 -4.08
CA ILE A 4 -35.90 -47.59 -4.03
C ILE A 4 -35.15 -46.63 -4.92
N PHE A 5 -35.65 -46.41 -6.17
CA PHE A 5 -35.03 -45.46 -7.08
C PHE A 5 -35.07 -44.02 -6.57
N SER A 6 -36.19 -43.59 -5.94
CA SER A 6 -36.30 -42.27 -5.37
C SER A 6 -35.31 -42.05 -4.23
N VAL A 7 -35.11 -43.07 -3.36
CA VAL A 7 -34.15 -43.00 -2.27
C VAL A 7 -32.70 -42.96 -2.81
N LEU A 8 -32.39 -43.76 -3.80
CA LEU A 8 -31.08 -43.75 -4.42
C LEU A 8 -30.73 -42.42 -5.10
N ILE A 9 -31.68 -41.83 -5.85
CA ILE A 9 -31.50 -40.53 -6.50
C ILE A 9 -31.34 -39.44 -5.42
N GLY A 10 -32.13 -39.46 -4.35
CA GLY A 10 -31.99 -38.53 -3.24
C GLY A 10 -30.63 -38.62 -2.55
N ALA A 11 -30.15 -39.83 -2.25
CA ALA A 11 -28.84 -40.04 -1.66
C ALA A 11 -27.69 -39.57 -2.58
N PHE A 12 -27.79 -39.84 -3.86
CA PHE A 12 -26.79 -39.39 -4.85
C PHE A 12 -26.78 -37.86 -4.99
N SER A 13 -27.95 -37.23 -4.98
CA SER A 13 -28.08 -35.77 -5.02
C SER A 13 -27.45 -35.11 -3.79
N MET A 14 -27.62 -35.72 -2.60
CA MET A 14 -26.94 -35.24 -1.38
C MET A 14 -25.42 -35.37 -1.45
N ALA A 15 -24.91 -36.47 -2.01
CA ALA A 15 -23.47 -36.65 -2.19
C ALA A 15 -22.85 -35.59 -3.12
N MET A 16 -23.60 -35.12 -4.10
CA MET A 16 -23.18 -34.06 -5.04
C MET A 16 -23.15 -32.64 -4.41
N LEU A 17 -23.72 -32.46 -3.22
CA LEU A 17 -23.67 -31.17 -2.52
C LEU A 17 -22.27 -30.85 -1.97
N ALA A 18 -21.52 -31.83 -1.51
CA ALA A 18 -20.21 -31.63 -0.87
C ALA A 18 -19.22 -30.85 -1.77
N PRO A 19 -18.97 -31.24 -3.04
CA PRO A 19 -18.04 -30.50 -3.91
C PRO A 19 -18.52 -29.09 -4.24
N ASN A 20 -19.85 -28.89 -4.33
CA ASN A 20 -20.42 -27.57 -4.60
C ASN A 20 -20.22 -26.63 -3.39
N LEU A 21 -20.42 -27.12 -2.16
CA LEU A 21 -20.15 -26.35 -0.95
C LEU A 21 -18.68 -26.01 -0.81
N GLN A 22 -17.78 -26.91 -1.18
CA GLN A 22 -16.34 -26.67 -1.20
C GLN A 22 -15.97 -25.55 -2.18
N SER A 23 -16.51 -25.60 -3.39
CA SER A 23 -16.30 -24.54 -4.40
C SER A 23 -16.79 -23.18 -3.93
N MET A 24 -17.94 -23.17 -3.26
CA MET A 24 -18.50 -21.93 -2.67
C MET A 24 -17.62 -21.37 -1.56
N SER A 25 -17.05 -22.21 -0.71
CA SER A 25 -16.09 -21.80 0.32
C SER A 25 -14.80 -21.21 -0.27
N PHE A 26 -14.27 -21.81 -1.32
CA PHE A 26 -13.11 -21.26 -2.04
C PHE A 26 -13.42 -19.92 -2.70
N ALA A 27 -14.60 -19.77 -3.32
CA ALA A 27 -15.04 -18.51 -3.90
C ALA A 27 -15.16 -17.41 -2.84
N GLN A 28 -15.71 -17.73 -1.68
CA GLN A 28 -15.82 -16.79 -0.56
C GLN A 28 -14.44 -16.37 -0.03
N ALA A 29 -13.52 -17.31 0.14
CA ALA A 29 -12.15 -17.02 0.61
C ALA A 29 -11.38 -16.15 -0.41
N ALA A 30 -11.50 -16.44 -1.71
CA ALA A 30 -10.88 -15.64 -2.77
C ALA A 30 -11.49 -14.24 -2.83
N GLY A 31 -12.82 -14.13 -2.74
CA GLY A 31 -13.53 -12.85 -2.71
C GLY A 31 -13.09 -12.00 -1.52
N GLY A 32 -12.97 -12.59 -0.34
CA GLY A 32 -12.49 -11.89 0.86
C GLY A 32 -11.13 -11.23 0.63
N LYS A 33 -10.15 -11.93 0.05
CA LYS A 33 -8.84 -11.36 -0.27
C LYS A 33 -8.89 -10.22 -1.29
N VAL A 34 -9.76 -10.33 -2.29
CA VAL A 34 -9.94 -9.28 -3.28
C VAL A 34 -10.51 -8.02 -2.63
N PHE A 35 -11.57 -8.16 -1.82
CA PHE A 35 -12.17 -7.02 -1.10
C PHE A 35 -11.23 -6.42 -0.07
N GLU A 36 -10.45 -7.21 0.66
CA GLU A 36 -9.40 -6.71 1.56
C GLU A 36 -8.41 -5.79 0.82
N THR A 37 -8.08 -6.13 -0.42
CA THR A 37 -7.17 -5.29 -1.24
C THR A 37 -7.86 -4.03 -1.75
N ILE A 38 -9.13 -4.13 -2.16
CA ILE A 38 -9.92 -3.00 -2.67
C ILE A 38 -10.23 -2.00 -1.56
N ASP A 39 -10.64 -2.49 -0.40
CA ASP A 39 -11.08 -1.67 0.73
C ASP A 39 -9.90 -1.17 1.59
N ARG A 40 -8.67 -1.56 1.27
CA ARG A 40 -7.48 -1.13 2.01
C ARG A 40 -7.31 0.39 1.91
N PRO A 41 -7.39 1.14 3.02
CA PRO A 41 -7.13 2.56 3.01
C PRO A 41 -5.66 2.82 2.64
N SER A 42 -5.44 3.73 1.69
CA SER A 42 -4.08 4.19 1.37
C SER A 42 -3.54 5.03 2.54
N LYS A 43 -2.31 4.78 2.94
CA LYS A 43 -1.65 5.62 3.96
C LYS A 43 -1.43 7.05 3.46
N ILE A 44 -1.20 7.19 2.16
CA ILE A 44 -1.05 8.49 1.50
C ILE A 44 -2.14 8.54 0.43
N ASP A 45 -3.17 9.34 0.67
CA ASP A 45 -4.28 9.53 -0.26
C ASP A 45 -4.14 10.88 -0.96
N SER A 46 -3.84 10.85 -2.25
CA SER A 46 -3.69 12.05 -3.08
C SER A 46 -5.03 12.77 -3.36
N PHE A 47 -6.16 12.09 -3.16
CA PHE A 47 -7.50 12.66 -3.32
C PHE A 47 -8.05 13.25 -2.02
N SER A 48 -7.40 13.01 -0.90
CA SER A 48 -7.82 13.59 0.38
C SER A 48 -7.82 15.12 0.30
N SER A 49 -8.86 15.70 0.83
CA SER A 49 -8.97 17.16 0.99
C SER A 49 -8.40 17.66 2.30
N GLU A 50 -7.93 16.76 3.16
CA GLU A 50 -7.34 17.08 4.45
C GLU A 50 -5.94 17.69 4.30
N GLY A 51 -5.54 18.48 5.30
CA GLY A 51 -4.23 19.13 5.36
C GLY A 51 -4.27 20.64 5.11
N LEU A 52 -3.13 21.28 5.32
CA LEU A 52 -2.96 22.71 5.14
C LEU A 52 -2.91 23.05 3.64
N ARG A 53 -3.67 24.06 3.25
CA ARG A 53 -3.70 24.63 1.89
C ARG A 53 -3.29 26.10 1.95
N PRO A 54 -1.99 26.40 2.02
CA PRO A 54 -1.54 27.78 2.08
C PRO A 54 -1.94 28.53 0.79
N ALA A 55 -2.34 29.79 0.92
CA ALA A 55 -2.72 30.62 -0.20
C ALA A 55 -1.52 30.93 -1.12
N THR A 56 -0.31 30.89 -0.60
CA THR A 56 0.93 31.12 -1.35
C THR A 56 1.97 30.08 -0.95
N CYS A 57 2.71 29.57 -1.91
CA CYS A 57 3.86 28.70 -1.69
C CYS A 57 5.11 29.37 -2.26
N LEU A 58 6.02 29.75 -1.40
CA LEU A 58 7.28 30.40 -1.79
C LEU A 58 8.32 29.41 -2.32
N GLY A 59 8.08 28.11 -2.20
CA GLY A 59 8.99 27.06 -2.68
C GLY A 59 10.26 26.91 -1.85
N HIS A 60 10.28 27.39 -0.60
CA HIS A 60 11.34 27.06 0.35
C HIS A 60 11.00 25.74 1.05
N LEU A 61 11.92 24.77 1.00
CA LEU A 61 11.77 23.47 1.65
C LEU A 61 12.94 23.25 2.61
N SER A 62 12.67 22.71 3.79
CA SER A 62 13.70 22.29 4.73
C SER A 62 13.42 20.86 5.21
N ALA A 63 14.41 19.99 5.05
CA ALA A 63 14.45 18.69 5.71
C ALA A 63 15.25 18.84 7.01
N ARG A 64 14.70 18.39 8.13
CA ARG A 64 15.35 18.46 9.45
C ARG A 64 15.22 17.13 10.16
N ASN A 65 16.35 16.55 10.52
CA ASN A 65 16.47 15.28 11.25
C ASN A 65 15.67 14.13 10.60
N VAL A 66 15.62 14.13 9.25
CA VAL A 66 14.81 13.16 8.52
C VAL A 66 15.45 11.78 8.58
N THR A 67 14.73 10.82 9.14
CA THR A 67 15.07 9.41 9.16
C THR A 67 14.10 8.64 8.28
N PHE A 68 14.63 7.83 7.36
CA PHE A 68 13.79 7.11 6.42
C PHE A 68 14.33 5.71 6.10
N ALA A 69 13.40 4.75 6.02
CA ALA A 69 13.60 3.41 5.48
C ALA A 69 12.42 3.04 4.57
N TYR A 70 12.66 2.32 3.49
CA TYR A 70 11.57 1.85 2.63
C TYR A 70 10.69 0.82 3.35
N PRO A 71 9.36 0.85 3.19
CA PRO A 71 8.46 -0.13 3.78
C PRO A 71 8.78 -1.59 3.40
N SER A 72 9.40 -1.79 2.24
CA SER A 72 9.85 -3.11 1.77
C SER A 72 11.10 -3.63 2.48
N ARG A 73 11.87 -2.74 3.15
CA ARG A 73 13.11 -3.06 3.89
C ARG A 73 13.23 -2.17 5.11
N PRO A 74 12.39 -2.36 6.14
CA PRO A 74 12.31 -1.47 7.29
C PRO A 74 13.60 -1.45 8.14
N ASP A 75 14.39 -2.50 8.08
CA ASP A 75 15.65 -2.63 8.83
C ASP A 75 16.82 -1.85 8.19
N VAL A 76 16.67 -1.37 6.95
CA VAL A 76 17.71 -0.65 6.22
C VAL A 76 17.38 0.83 6.16
N ARG A 77 17.99 1.62 7.03
CA ARG A 77 17.85 3.08 7.01
C ARG A 77 18.60 3.65 5.83
N ILE A 78 17.91 4.37 4.96
CA ILE A 78 18.46 5.04 3.77
C ILE A 78 18.88 6.46 4.13
N LEU A 79 18.07 7.15 4.92
CA LEU A 79 18.41 8.44 5.49
C LEU A 79 18.44 8.30 7.01
N ASN A 80 19.42 8.93 7.64
CA ASN A 80 19.57 8.93 9.08
C ASN A 80 19.98 10.32 9.54
N ASP A 81 19.09 10.99 10.27
CA ASP A 81 19.29 12.36 10.73
C ASP A 81 19.69 13.32 9.59
N PHE A 82 19.01 13.19 8.46
CA PHE A 82 19.32 13.97 7.27
C PHE A 82 18.78 15.38 7.38
N ASN A 83 19.67 16.36 7.12
CA ASN A 83 19.36 17.77 7.18
C ASN A 83 19.76 18.46 5.88
N LEU A 84 18.82 19.15 5.22
CA LEU A 84 19.07 19.90 3.99
C LEU A 84 18.03 21.02 3.82
N GLU A 85 18.49 22.16 3.32
CA GLU A 85 17.61 23.26 2.93
C GLU A 85 17.64 23.46 1.42
N PHE A 86 16.45 23.72 0.87
CA PHE A 86 16.23 24.04 -0.53
C PHE A 86 15.75 25.50 -0.61
N PRO A 87 16.63 26.46 -0.84
CA PRO A 87 16.24 27.88 -0.89
C PRO A 87 15.31 28.16 -2.05
N HIS A 88 14.40 29.12 -1.84
CA HIS A 88 13.48 29.61 -2.85
C HIS A 88 14.25 30.11 -4.09
N GLY A 89 13.75 29.74 -5.29
CA GLY A 89 14.27 30.24 -6.57
C GLY A 89 15.67 29.74 -6.95
N GLN A 90 16.24 28.80 -6.21
CA GLN A 90 17.54 28.21 -6.48
C GLN A 90 17.45 26.78 -6.96
N VAL A 91 18.43 26.35 -7.75
CA VAL A 91 18.61 24.96 -8.17
C VAL A 91 19.58 24.29 -7.21
N THR A 92 19.14 23.26 -6.51
CA THR A 92 19.97 22.45 -5.61
C THR A 92 20.34 21.14 -6.28
N ALA A 93 21.62 20.86 -6.46
CA ALA A 93 22.10 19.60 -7.00
C ALA A 93 22.51 18.65 -5.89
N LEU A 94 21.99 17.42 -5.92
CA LEU A 94 22.36 16.35 -5.00
C LEU A 94 23.43 15.47 -5.65
N VAL A 95 24.63 15.49 -5.11
CA VAL A 95 25.78 14.73 -5.60
C VAL A 95 26.20 13.66 -4.59
N GLY A 96 26.58 12.49 -5.05
CA GLY A 96 27.02 11.39 -4.19
C GLY A 96 27.02 10.06 -4.94
N GLN A 97 27.53 9.03 -4.27
CA GLN A 97 27.62 7.67 -4.83
C GLN A 97 26.26 7.10 -5.20
N SER A 98 26.24 6.10 -6.10
CA SER A 98 25.00 5.36 -6.40
C SER A 98 24.50 4.67 -5.12
N GLY A 99 23.18 4.77 -4.85
CA GLY A 99 22.58 4.20 -3.65
C GLY A 99 22.65 5.08 -2.39
N SER A 100 23.22 6.30 -2.45
CA SER A 100 23.30 7.20 -1.30
C SER A 100 21.98 7.93 -0.92
N GLY A 101 20.85 7.51 -1.46
CA GLY A 101 19.55 8.08 -1.08
C GLY A 101 19.11 9.35 -1.82
N LYS A 102 19.83 9.81 -2.86
CA LYS A 102 19.48 11.05 -3.59
C LYS A 102 18.07 11.05 -4.17
N SER A 103 17.70 9.96 -4.84
CA SER A 103 16.34 9.79 -5.39
C SER A 103 15.28 9.63 -4.30
N THR A 104 15.66 9.12 -3.14
CA THR A 104 14.78 8.99 -1.99
C THR A 104 14.36 10.35 -1.46
N ILE A 105 15.25 11.34 -1.47
CA ILE A 105 14.93 12.70 -1.04
C ILE A 105 13.87 13.31 -1.94
N ILE A 106 13.98 13.13 -3.26
CA ILE A 106 12.97 13.60 -4.21
C ILE A 106 11.63 12.92 -3.94
N SER A 107 11.63 11.62 -3.74
CA SER A 107 10.41 10.85 -3.43
C SER A 107 9.74 11.27 -2.12
N LEU A 108 10.51 11.73 -1.14
CA LEU A 108 9.97 12.30 0.11
C LEU A 108 9.39 13.70 -0.10
N VAL A 109 10.06 14.54 -0.90
CA VAL A 109 9.55 15.88 -1.24
C VAL A 109 8.23 15.79 -2.03
N GLU A 110 8.13 14.83 -2.96
CA GLU A 110 6.88 14.54 -3.70
C GLU A 110 5.84 13.78 -2.86
N ARG A 111 6.19 13.43 -1.62
CA ARG A 111 5.36 12.66 -0.70
C ARG A 111 4.87 11.32 -1.25
N PHE A 112 5.73 10.59 -1.95
CA PHE A 112 5.45 9.18 -2.28
C PHE A 112 5.57 8.28 -1.05
N TYR A 113 6.30 8.74 -0.05
CA TYR A 113 6.48 8.09 1.26
C TYR A 113 6.44 9.16 2.34
N ASP A 114 6.02 8.80 3.54
CA ASP A 114 6.19 9.62 4.73
C ASP A 114 7.48 9.19 5.47
N PRO A 115 8.25 10.11 6.05
CA PRO A 115 9.44 9.79 6.84
C PRO A 115 9.05 9.07 8.14
N LEU A 116 10.02 8.42 8.78
CA LEU A 116 9.84 7.79 10.09
C LEU A 116 9.89 8.84 11.20
N GLU A 117 10.76 9.83 11.04
CA GLU A 117 10.93 11.01 11.88
C GLU A 117 11.26 12.21 11.00
#